data_5b30bef2ebdfe070551ac1dce63df8a5
#
_entry.id   5b30bef2ebdfe070551ac1dce63df8a5
#
_cell.length_a   1.000
_cell.length_b   1.000
_cell.length_c   1.000
_cell.angle_alpha   90.00
_cell.angle_beta   90.00
_cell.angle_gamma   90.00
#
_symmetry.space_group_name_H-M   'P 1'
#
loop_
_entity.id
_entity.type
_entity.pdbx_description
1 polymer ?
#
loop_
_entity_poly.entity_id
_entity_poly.type
_entity_poly.pdbx_seq_one_letter_code
_entity_poly.pdbx_strand_id
1 'polypeptide(L)'
;MKTIGSVLIVVVLTAVAVACAPGPIEIRDWHDLDTIRNDLGGSYILMNDLDSATDGYAELASETANEGRGWEPIGTSHDGFNGSFDGQGHEIRDLFISRPDQDYVGLFAHISWVRNIDNVGVVENVGTVSADVTAASQVGTLVGHNGGIVSNSYCSGRVSGYERVGGLVGWNQATLSNSYSGCSVNGSTRVGGLTGDNWYYRGIVSNSYSTGSVSGVTRVGGLVGVNYYGNVTHSYSTGRVTGSTQIGGLVGYNTATVSNSFWDVETSGRSNSQGGTGKTTTEMKSMATFSGARWNASVVVNPDARNPDHIWNIVEGVTYPFLSWQSVS
;
A
#
# COMPACT_ATOMS: atom_id res chain seq x y z
N MET A 1 59.99 45.07 -41.32
CA MET A 1 59.93 44.03 -40.23
C MET A 1 58.67 44.26 -39.42
N LYS A 2 57.69 43.39 -39.61
CA LYS A 2 56.46 43.42 -38.80
C LYS A 2 56.53 42.26 -37.76
N THR A 3 56.58 42.62 -36.51
CA THR A 3 56.56 41.69 -35.38
C THR A 3 55.15 41.17 -35.18
N ILE A 4 54.97 39.86 -35.31
CA ILE A 4 53.70 39.15 -35.01
C ILE A 4 53.74 38.78 -33.51
N GLY A 5 52.89 39.43 -32.71
CA GLY A 5 52.71 39.07 -31.30
C GLY A 5 51.83 37.81 -31.19
N SER A 6 52.39 36.76 -30.57
CA SER A 6 51.64 35.55 -30.23
C SER A 6 50.78 35.81 -29.02
N VAL A 7 49.47 35.65 -29.17
CA VAL A 7 48.51 35.67 -28.07
C VAL A 7 48.42 34.24 -27.51
N LEU A 8 48.83 34.07 -26.28
CA LEU A 8 48.71 32.82 -25.53
C LEU A 8 47.28 32.74 -24.91
N ILE A 9 46.42 31.88 -25.44
CA ILE A 9 45.10 31.60 -24.87
C ILE A 9 45.30 30.53 -23.80
N VAL A 10 45.18 30.92 -22.53
CA VAL A 10 45.13 29.97 -21.40
C VAL A 10 43.68 29.50 -21.23
N VAL A 11 43.40 28.28 -21.64
CA VAL A 11 42.10 27.63 -21.36
C VAL A 11 42.17 27.05 -19.96
N VAL A 12 41.47 27.70 -19.01
CA VAL A 12 41.28 27.15 -17.66
C VAL A 12 40.11 26.14 -17.72
N LEU A 13 40.43 24.86 -17.76
CA LEU A 13 39.44 23.81 -17.52
C LEU A 13 39.07 23.78 -16.04
N THR A 14 37.96 24.36 -15.67
CA THR A 14 37.34 24.09 -14.36
C THR A 14 36.68 22.72 -14.43
N ALA A 15 37.28 21.73 -13.76
CA ALA A 15 36.62 20.45 -13.49
C ALA A 15 35.45 20.70 -12.54
N VAL A 16 34.23 20.68 -13.03
CA VAL A 16 33.03 20.61 -12.17
C VAL A 16 33.01 19.19 -11.64
N ALA A 17 33.36 19.02 -10.37
CA ALA A 17 33.11 17.79 -9.66
C ALA A 17 31.60 17.64 -9.55
N VAL A 18 30.99 16.76 -10.34
CA VAL A 18 29.64 16.31 -10.10
C VAL A 18 29.68 15.53 -8.78
N ALA A 19 29.22 16.14 -7.71
CA ALA A 19 28.99 15.41 -6.47
C ALA A 19 27.99 14.30 -6.78
N CYS A 20 28.42 13.06 -6.69
CA CYS A 20 27.51 11.92 -6.74
C CYS A 20 26.55 12.09 -5.56
N ALA A 21 25.24 12.11 -5.83
CA ALA A 21 24.26 12.12 -4.76
C ALA A 21 24.52 10.90 -3.86
N PRO A 22 24.44 11.03 -2.53
CA PRO A 22 24.61 9.90 -1.65
C PRO A 22 23.61 8.81 -2.06
N GLY A 23 24.07 7.54 -2.07
CA GLY A 23 23.20 6.40 -2.31
C GLY A 23 22.09 6.30 -1.22
N PRO A 24 21.09 5.44 -1.44
CA PRO A 24 20.05 5.25 -0.43
C PRO A 24 20.65 4.71 0.87
N ILE A 25 20.03 5.08 1.98
CA ILE A 25 20.39 4.59 3.31
C ILE A 25 19.85 3.17 3.47
N GLU A 26 20.69 2.26 3.86
CA GLU A 26 20.36 0.85 4.03
C GLU A 26 19.74 0.60 5.40
N ILE A 27 18.61 -0.09 5.43
CA ILE A 27 17.88 -0.51 6.62
C ILE A 27 18.09 -2.02 6.81
N ARG A 28 18.69 -2.43 7.92
CA ARG A 28 19.00 -3.83 8.23
C ARG A 28 18.32 -4.34 9.50
N ASP A 29 17.89 -3.43 10.37
CA ASP A 29 17.25 -3.76 11.63
C ASP A 29 16.19 -2.71 12.02
N TRP A 30 15.54 -2.90 13.17
CA TRP A 30 14.49 -2.00 13.64
C TRP A 30 15.03 -0.64 14.10
N HIS A 31 16.29 -0.58 14.54
CA HIS A 31 16.94 0.69 14.89
C HIS A 31 17.20 1.53 13.64
N ASP A 32 17.72 0.89 12.57
CA ASP A 32 17.89 1.55 11.27
C ASP A 32 16.55 2.09 10.75
N LEU A 33 15.48 1.26 10.83
CA LEU A 33 14.14 1.66 10.42
C LEU A 33 13.63 2.86 11.23
N ASP A 34 13.90 2.90 12.53
CA ASP A 34 13.53 4.01 13.41
C ASP A 34 14.23 5.32 13.03
N THR A 35 15.45 5.25 12.46
CA THR A 35 16.18 6.46 12.05
C THR A 35 15.52 7.25 10.92
N ILE A 36 14.59 6.65 10.16
CA ILE A 36 13.84 7.34 9.10
C ILE A 36 13.13 8.58 9.64
N ARG A 37 12.70 8.57 10.89
CA ARG A 37 12.04 9.73 11.53
C ARG A 37 12.95 10.95 11.71
N ASN A 38 14.27 10.79 11.61
CA ASN A 38 15.24 11.87 11.69
C ASN A 38 15.44 12.61 10.35
N ASP A 39 15.10 11.94 9.23
CA ASP A 39 15.14 12.54 7.89
C ASP A 39 14.01 11.97 7.03
N LEU A 40 12.82 12.56 7.14
CA LEU A 40 11.63 12.13 6.41
C LEU A 40 11.73 12.36 4.89
N GLY A 41 12.76 13.06 4.42
CA GLY A 41 13.04 13.31 3.01
C GLY A 41 14.09 12.40 2.39
N GLY A 42 14.70 11.53 3.19
CA GLY A 42 15.77 10.62 2.77
C GLY A 42 15.30 9.53 1.80
N SER A 43 16.29 8.85 1.21
CA SER A 43 16.05 7.66 0.37
C SER A 43 16.54 6.43 1.13
N TYR A 44 15.68 5.43 1.26
CA TYR A 44 15.90 4.25 2.09
C TYR A 44 15.63 2.96 1.32
N ILE A 45 16.45 1.94 1.58
CA ILE A 45 16.25 0.59 1.04
C ILE A 45 16.29 -0.44 2.17
N LEU A 46 15.36 -1.38 2.15
CA LEU A 46 15.35 -2.51 3.08
C LEU A 46 16.28 -3.60 2.54
N MET A 47 17.20 -4.08 3.36
CA MET A 47 18.25 -5.02 2.93
C MET A 47 17.96 -6.48 3.27
N ASN A 48 17.03 -6.72 4.16
CA ASN A 48 16.57 -8.04 4.60
C ASN A 48 15.20 -7.92 5.25
N ASP A 49 14.54 -9.03 5.47
CA ASP A 49 13.32 -9.07 6.28
C ASP A 49 13.62 -8.60 7.71
N LEU A 50 12.68 -7.85 8.30
CA LEU A 50 12.69 -7.52 9.72
C LEU A 50 11.59 -8.31 10.42
N ASP A 51 11.93 -8.99 11.51
CA ASP A 51 11.01 -9.82 12.27
C ASP A 51 11.24 -9.70 13.79
N SER A 52 10.57 -10.55 14.55
CA SER A 52 10.70 -10.59 16.02
C SER A 52 12.07 -11.07 16.53
N ALA A 53 12.92 -11.62 15.66
CA ALA A 53 14.30 -12.01 16.00
C ALA A 53 15.34 -10.94 15.56
N THR A 54 14.92 -9.95 14.79
CA THR A 54 15.78 -8.87 14.30
C THR A 54 16.06 -7.85 15.42
N ASP A 55 17.29 -7.32 15.47
CA ASP A 55 17.72 -6.37 16.50
C ASP A 55 16.80 -5.13 16.56
N GLY A 56 16.55 -4.64 17.78
CA GLY A 56 15.64 -3.52 18.04
C GLY A 56 14.16 -3.88 18.15
N TYR A 57 13.73 -5.11 17.80
CA TYR A 57 12.32 -5.48 17.84
C TYR A 57 11.72 -5.33 19.26
N ALA A 58 12.40 -5.88 20.25
CA ALA A 58 11.92 -5.89 21.64
C ALA A 58 11.68 -4.47 22.19
N GLU A 59 12.53 -3.51 21.80
CA GLU A 59 12.45 -2.13 22.27
C GLU A 59 11.48 -1.27 21.47
N LEU A 60 11.29 -1.55 20.17
CA LEU A 60 10.63 -0.62 19.25
C LEU A 60 9.28 -1.13 18.72
N ALA A 61 9.15 -2.44 18.46
CA ALA A 61 8.00 -2.96 17.69
C ALA A 61 7.23 -4.10 18.36
N SER A 62 7.68 -4.59 19.53
CA SER A 62 7.02 -5.67 20.25
C SER A 62 5.81 -5.21 21.06
N GLU A 63 5.04 -6.16 21.58
CA GLU A 63 3.89 -5.90 22.48
C GLU A 63 4.28 -5.23 23.81
N THR A 64 5.57 -5.25 24.16
CA THR A 64 6.09 -4.61 25.39
C THR A 64 6.81 -3.29 25.10
N ALA A 65 7.09 -3.00 23.85
CA ALA A 65 7.75 -1.77 23.42
C ALA A 65 6.87 -0.54 23.71
N ASN A 66 7.53 0.61 24.00
CA ASN A 66 6.87 1.89 24.16
C ASN A 66 5.67 1.83 25.14
N GLU A 67 5.89 1.24 26.32
CA GLU A 67 4.86 1.08 27.37
C GLU A 67 3.64 0.24 26.91
N GLY A 68 3.87 -0.77 26.07
CA GLY A 68 2.84 -1.62 25.50
C GLY A 68 2.13 -1.03 24.27
N ARG A 69 2.64 0.08 23.74
CA ARG A 69 2.08 0.74 22.55
C ARG A 69 2.66 0.20 21.23
N GLY A 70 3.76 -0.55 21.30
CA GLY A 70 4.45 -1.08 20.13
C GLY A 70 5.13 0.01 19.29
N TRP A 71 5.25 -0.24 18.01
CA TRP A 71 5.88 0.68 17.06
C TRP A 71 5.28 2.08 17.11
N GLU A 72 6.13 3.08 17.09
CA GLU A 72 5.71 4.45 16.86
C GLU A 72 5.70 4.76 15.36
N PRO A 73 4.57 5.14 14.77
CA PRO A 73 4.49 5.44 13.36
C PRO A 73 5.52 6.47 12.87
N ILE A 74 6.14 6.24 11.71
CA ILE A 74 7.09 7.18 11.12
C ILE A 74 6.34 8.40 10.57
N GLY A 75 6.77 9.59 10.96
CA GLY A 75 6.13 10.85 10.61
C GLY A 75 4.93 11.18 11.50
N THR A 76 4.26 12.27 11.19
CA THR A 76 3.07 12.77 11.91
C THR A 76 2.01 13.26 10.91
N SER A 77 0.84 13.67 11.39
CA SER A 77 -0.19 14.28 10.54
C SER A 77 0.26 15.59 9.85
N HIS A 78 1.29 16.26 10.37
CA HIS A 78 1.81 17.53 9.86
C HIS A 78 3.11 17.34 9.08
N ASP A 79 4.00 16.50 9.60
CA ASP A 79 5.31 16.20 9.03
C ASP A 79 5.31 14.74 8.57
N GLY A 80 4.85 14.51 7.36
CA GLY A 80 4.78 13.17 6.76
C GLY A 80 6.07 12.82 6.00
N PHE A 81 6.25 11.52 5.80
CA PHE A 81 7.33 11.00 4.98
C PHE A 81 7.20 11.48 3.54
N ASN A 82 8.22 12.14 3.01
CA ASN A 82 8.28 12.70 1.66
C ASN A 82 9.52 12.25 0.87
N GLY A 83 10.25 11.28 1.40
CA GLY A 83 11.36 10.60 0.78
C GLY A 83 10.94 9.37 -0.03
N SER A 84 11.85 8.44 -0.23
CA SER A 84 11.59 7.13 -0.84
C SER A 84 11.96 5.99 0.09
N PHE A 85 11.06 5.01 0.22
CA PHE A 85 11.31 3.75 0.92
C PHE A 85 11.03 2.59 -0.05
N ASP A 86 12.08 1.90 -0.47
CA ASP A 86 12.00 0.69 -1.29
C ASP A 86 12.28 -0.55 -0.43
N GLY A 87 11.26 -1.36 -0.23
CA GLY A 87 11.37 -2.62 0.50
C GLY A 87 12.10 -3.73 -0.24
N GLN A 88 12.40 -3.56 -1.53
CA GLN A 88 13.09 -4.54 -2.38
C GLN A 88 12.44 -5.95 -2.38
N GLY A 89 11.17 -6.03 -2.03
CA GLY A 89 10.44 -7.30 -1.88
C GLY A 89 10.59 -7.96 -0.53
N HIS A 90 11.30 -7.35 0.41
CA HIS A 90 11.40 -7.81 1.78
C HIS A 90 10.15 -7.55 2.62
N GLU A 91 10.08 -8.18 3.76
CA GLU A 91 8.93 -8.14 4.65
C GLU A 91 9.29 -7.54 6.01
N ILE A 92 8.37 -6.77 6.57
CA ILE A 92 8.37 -6.31 7.96
C ILE A 92 7.32 -7.16 8.67
N ARG A 93 7.79 -8.10 9.49
CA ARG A 93 6.98 -9.12 10.15
C ARG A 93 6.72 -8.76 11.62
N ASP A 94 5.61 -9.28 12.13
CA ASP A 94 5.26 -9.19 13.55
C ASP A 94 5.12 -7.75 14.08
N LEU A 95 4.86 -6.79 13.19
CA LEU A 95 4.66 -5.39 13.56
C LEU A 95 3.47 -5.25 14.51
N PHE A 96 3.74 -4.84 15.75
CA PHE A 96 2.70 -4.57 16.74
C PHE A 96 2.53 -3.07 16.97
N ILE A 97 1.28 -2.59 16.89
CA ILE A 97 0.88 -1.21 17.20
C ILE A 97 -0.42 -1.22 17.98
N SER A 98 -0.40 -0.71 19.22
CA SER A 98 -1.58 -0.54 20.06
C SER A 98 -1.73 0.90 20.51
N ARG A 99 -2.43 1.71 19.71
CA ARG A 99 -2.60 3.16 19.91
C ARG A 99 -4.07 3.57 19.73
N PRO A 100 -5.00 3.02 20.55
CA PRO A 100 -6.45 3.19 20.36
C PRO A 100 -6.94 4.64 20.50
N ASP A 101 -6.09 5.52 20.99
CA ASP A 101 -6.32 6.95 21.20
C ASP A 101 -5.67 7.84 20.10
N GLN A 102 -4.96 7.23 19.12
CA GLN A 102 -4.18 7.94 18.11
C GLN A 102 -4.78 7.75 16.71
N ASP A 103 -4.77 8.84 15.95
CA ASP A 103 -5.05 8.86 14.50
C ASP A 103 -3.76 8.74 13.69
N TYR A 104 -3.89 8.42 12.40
CA TYR A 104 -2.77 8.30 11.45
C TYR A 104 -1.77 7.22 11.88
N VAL A 105 -2.21 5.97 11.85
CA VAL A 105 -1.43 4.85 12.37
C VAL A 105 -1.17 3.80 11.30
N GLY A 106 0.09 3.38 11.22
CA GLY A 106 0.66 2.34 10.39
C GLY A 106 2.17 2.29 10.62
N LEU A 107 2.92 1.58 9.79
CA LEU A 107 4.38 1.71 9.80
C LEU A 107 4.76 3.17 9.59
N PHE A 108 4.11 3.82 8.61
CA PHE A 108 4.13 5.26 8.37
C PHE A 108 2.81 5.89 8.81
N ALA A 109 2.88 6.96 9.61
CA ALA A 109 1.70 7.74 9.98
C ALA A 109 1.10 8.41 8.75
N HIS A 110 1.93 9.08 7.99
CA HIS A 110 1.54 9.88 6.84
C HIS A 110 2.65 9.89 5.78
N ILE A 111 2.27 9.62 4.53
CA ILE A 111 3.10 9.89 3.35
C ILE A 111 2.66 11.24 2.80
N SER A 112 3.56 12.20 2.80
CA SER A 112 3.25 13.58 2.43
C SER A 112 3.08 13.76 0.94
N TRP A 113 2.16 14.64 0.63
CA TRP A 113 2.08 15.32 -0.64
C TRP A 113 2.67 16.72 -0.51
N VAL A 114 3.78 16.98 -1.17
CA VAL A 114 4.32 18.34 -1.30
C VAL A 114 3.76 18.96 -2.57
N ARG A 115 3.37 20.24 -2.52
CA ARG A 115 2.74 20.96 -3.65
C ARG A 115 3.62 21.02 -4.91
N ASN A 116 4.90 20.75 -4.80
CA ASN A 116 5.84 20.65 -5.92
C ASN A 116 6.09 19.17 -6.24
N ILE A 117 5.96 18.81 -7.50
CA ILE A 117 6.04 17.44 -8.06
C ILE A 117 7.36 16.71 -7.78
N ASP A 118 8.37 17.40 -7.27
CA ASP A 118 9.73 16.85 -7.09
C ASP A 118 9.95 16.12 -5.75
N ASN A 119 8.98 16.18 -4.80
CA ASN A 119 9.11 15.58 -3.47
C ASN A 119 7.79 14.90 -3.04
N VAL A 120 7.36 13.90 -3.77
CA VAL A 120 6.25 13.02 -3.40
C VAL A 120 6.81 11.84 -2.62
N GLY A 121 6.34 11.60 -1.43
CA GLY A 121 6.73 10.42 -0.66
C GLY A 121 6.36 9.12 -1.40
N VAL A 122 7.27 8.19 -1.48
CA VAL A 122 7.10 6.88 -2.14
C VAL A 122 7.41 5.76 -1.16
N VAL A 123 6.49 4.82 -1.03
CA VAL A 123 6.69 3.56 -0.29
C VAL A 123 6.32 2.41 -1.22
N GLU A 124 7.26 1.54 -1.50
CA GLU A 124 7.05 0.48 -2.47
C GLU A 124 7.78 -0.82 -2.15
N ASN A 125 7.35 -1.90 -2.83
CA ASN A 125 8.01 -3.21 -2.80
C ASN A 125 8.18 -3.79 -1.39
N VAL A 126 7.20 -3.60 -0.48
CA VAL A 126 7.30 -4.04 0.91
C VAL A 126 6.05 -4.79 1.37
N GLY A 127 6.26 -5.86 2.14
CA GLY A 127 5.19 -6.57 2.86
C GLY A 127 5.15 -6.21 4.34
N THR A 128 3.96 -5.96 4.91
CA THR A 128 3.74 -5.98 6.37
C THR A 128 3.01 -7.27 6.72
N VAL A 129 3.73 -8.23 7.32
CA VAL A 129 3.24 -9.61 7.50
C VAL A 129 3.02 -9.91 8.98
N SER A 130 1.93 -10.63 9.29
CA SER A 130 1.54 -10.94 10.67
C SER A 130 1.37 -9.68 11.54
N ALA A 131 1.04 -8.55 10.96
CA ALA A 131 0.88 -7.29 11.68
C ALA A 131 -0.36 -7.31 12.60
N ASP A 132 -0.27 -6.69 13.77
CA ASP A 132 -1.38 -6.46 14.69
C ASP A 132 -1.47 -4.97 15.02
N VAL A 133 -2.42 -4.29 14.39
CA VAL A 133 -2.53 -2.82 14.44
C VAL A 133 -3.89 -2.41 15.00
N THR A 134 -3.88 -1.67 16.10
CA THR A 134 -5.08 -1.08 16.70
C THR A 134 -4.89 0.42 16.92
N ALA A 135 -5.84 1.24 16.42
CA ALA A 135 -5.76 2.69 16.55
C ALA A 135 -7.15 3.34 16.54
N ALA A 136 -7.23 4.68 16.60
CA ALA A 136 -8.49 5.41 16.54
C ALA A 136 -8.97 5.54 15.07
N SER A 137 -8.29 6.35 14.28
CA SER A 137 -8.73 6.65 12.90
C SER A 137 -7.56 6.71 11.93
N GLN A 138 -7.84 6.59 10.63
CA GLN A 138 -6.84 6.51 9.56
C GLN A 138 -5.80 5.42 9.84
N VAL A 139 -6.28 4.18 9.81
CA VAL A 139 -5.51 3.01 10.26
C VAL A 139 -5.25 2.08 9.09
N GLY A 140 -3.99 1.76 8.85
CA GLY A 140 -3.52 0.72 7.94
C GLY A 140 -2.28 0.05 8.51
N THR A 141 -1.91 -1.13 8.04
CA THR A 141 -0.65 -1.74 8.51
C THR A 141 0.58 -0.97 8.01
N LEU A 142 0.54 -0.54 6.75
CA LEU A 142 1.66 0.16 6.12
C LEU A 142 1.54 1.68 6.29
N VAL A 143 0.36 2.25 5.99
CA VAL A 143 0.19 3.70 5.98
C VAL A 143 -1.14 4.12 6.59
N GLY A 144 -1.09 5.04 7.57
CA GLY A 144 -2.29 5.69 8.10
C GLY A 144 -2.96 6.58 7.06
N HIS A 145 -2.21 7.52 6.48
CA HIS A 145 -2.68 8.45 5.45
C HIS A 145 -1.70 8.53 4.27
N ASN A 146 -2.16 8.14 3.10
CA ASN A 146 -1.38 8.22 1.87
C ASN A 146 -1.71 9.49 1.06
N GLY A 147 -0.80 10.45 1.05
CA GLY A 147 -0.80 11.60 0.14
C GLY A 147 0.22 11.46 -1.00
N GLY A 148 0.95 10.33 -1.08
CA GLY A 148 2.02 10.05 -2.02
C GLY A 148 1.76 8.81 -2.89
N ILE A 149 2.75 7.97 -3.00
CA ILE A 149 2.67 6.72 -3.79
C ILE A 149 2.90 5.52 -2.88
N VAL A 150 1.95 4.59 -2.89
CA VAL A 150 2.12 3.24 -2.35
C VAL A 150 1.94 2.26 -3.51
N SER A 151 2.96 1.44 -3.77
CA SER A 151 2.92 0.48 -4.87
C SER A 151 3.60 -0.84 -4.54
N ASN A 152 3.22 -1.91 -5.25
CA ASN A 152 3.82 -3.24 -5.14
C ASN A 152 3.98 -3.71 -3.67
N SER A 153 3.00 -3.39 -2.83
CA SER A 153 3.08 -3.60 -1.39
C SER A 153 1.89 -4.42 -0.89
N TYR A 154 2.05 -5.07 0.23
CA TYR A 154 0.99 -5.93 0.73
C TYR A 154 0.98 -6.06 2.26
N CYS A 155 -0.12 -6.63 2.76
CA CYS A 155 -0.24 -6.92 4.17
C CYS A 155 -0.94 -8.24 4.48
N SER A 156 -0.60 -8.79 5.65
CA SER A 156 -1.36 -9.82 6.34
C SER A 156 -1.40 -9.55 7.84
N GLY A 157 -2.37 -10.15 8.55
CA GLY A 157 -2.54 -9.95 9.97
C GLY A 157 -3.88 -9.31 10.33
N ARG A 158 -3.92 -8.41 11.32
CA ARG A 158 -5.15 -7.78 11.81
C ARG A 158 -5.01 -6.26 11.88
N VAL A 159 -6.09 -5.59 11.52
CA VAL A 159 -6.22 -4.13 11.67
C VAL A 159 -7.55 -3.80 12.34
N SER A 160 -7.49 -3.00 13.38
CA SER A 160 -8.68 -2.56 14.11
C SER A 160 -8.66 -1.04 14.32
N GLY A 161 -9.84 -0.40 14.21
CA GLY A 161 -9.96 1.04 14.44
C GLY A 161 -11.40 1.51 14.49
N TYR A 162 -11.60 2.80 14.65
CA TYR A 162 -12.94 3.38 14.65
C TYR A 162 -13.35 3.89 13.26
N GLU A 163 -12.52 4.70 12.60
CA GLU A 163 -12.85 5.33 11.32
C GLU A 163 -11.69 5.25 10.31
N ARG A 164 -12.01 5.09 9.02
CA ARG A 164 -11.03 4.97 7.91
C ARG A 164 -10.02 3.88 8.16
N VAL A 165 -10.56 2.66 8.28
CA VAL A 165 -9.77 1.47 8.58
C VAL A 165 -9.59 0.66 7.29
N GLY A 166 -8.35 0.51 6.87
CA GLY A 166 -7.96 -0.33 5.72
C GLY A 166 -6.91 -1.35 6.11
N GLY A 167 -6.83 -2.46 5.39
CA GLY A 167 -5.79 -3.44 5.67
C GLY A 167 -4.39 -2.89 5.45
N LEU A 168 -4.17 -2.25 4.30
CA LEU A 168 -2.86 -1.68 3.94
C LEU A 168 -2.79 -0.17 4.21
N VAL A 169 -3.82 0.58 3.80
CA VAL A 169 -3.86 2.05 3.89
C VAL A 169 -5.17 2.50 4.54
N GLY A 170 -5.10 3.32 5.58
CA GLY A 170 -6.30 3.89 6.21
C GLY A 170 -7.05 4.87 5.32
N TRP A 171 -6.39 5.90 4.90
CA TRP A 171 -6.92 6.97 4.05
C TRP A 171 -6.03 7.22 2.83
N ASN A 172 -6.56 7.01 1.64
CA ASN A 172 -5.86 7.22 0.39
C ASN A 172 -6.31 8.51 -0.31
N GLN A 173 -5.42 9.47 -0.47
CA GLN A 173 -5.66 10.71 -1.23
C GLN A 173 -4.82 10.81 -2.50
N ALA A 174 -4.02 9.77 -2.80
CA ALA A 174 -3.13 9.75 -3.95
C ALA A 174 -3.06 8.35 -4.57
N THR A 175 -1.90 7.84 -4.92
CA THR A 175 -1.79 6.56 -5.65
C THR A 175 -1.59 5.38 -4.71
N LEU A 176 -2.48 4.39 -4.82
CA LEU A 176 -2.35 3.04 -4.25
C LEU A 176 -2.51 2.05 -5.41
N SER A 177 -1.44 1.39 -5.81
CA SER A 177 -1.46 0.55 -7.01
C SER A 177 -0.67 -0.75 -6.85
N ASN A 178 -1.03 -1.75 -7.65
CA ASN A 178 -0.34 -3.04 -7.72
C ASN A 178 -0.12 -3.66 -6.32
N SER A 179 -1.09 -3.52 -5.43
CA SER A 179 -0.94 -3.84 -4.01
C SER A 179 -2.10 -4.72 -3.52
N TYR A 180 -1.88 -5.45 -2.44
CA TYR A 180 -2.96 -6.28 -1.92
C TYR A 180 -3.02 -6.35 -0.39
N SER A 181 -4.18 -6.78 0.12
CA SER A 181 -4.41 -7.01 1.54
C SER A 181 -5.00 -8.39 1.80
N GLY A 182 -4.31 -9.18 2.61
CA GLY A 182 -4.83 -10.38 3.26
C GLY A 182 -5.26 -10.16 4.70
N CYS A 183 -5.25 -8.91 5.19
CA CYS A 183 -5.55 -8.56 6.57
C CYS A 183 -7.02 -8.78 6.93
N SER A 184 -7.29 -9.28 8.15
CA SER A 184 -8.60 -9.17 8.78
C SER A 184 -8.82 -7.76 9.29
N VAL A 185 -9.82 -7.05 8.75
CA VAL A 185 -10.06 -5.63 9.03
C VAL A 185 -11.36 -5.47 9.84
N ASN A 186 -11.28 -4.80 10.98
CA ASN A 186 -12.41 -4.49 11.82
C ASN A 186 -12.48 -2.99 12.14
N GLY A 187 -13.66 -2.38 11.97
CA GLY A 187 -13.83 -0.96 12.28
C GLY A 187 -15.28 -0.58 12.51
N SER A 188 -15.54 0.69 12.76
CA SER A 188 -16.91 1.19 12.91
C SER A 188 -17.41 1.79 11.59
N THR A 189 -16.69 2.72 11.01
CA THR A 189 -17.14 3.42 9.80
C THR A 189 -16.01 3.57 8.77
N ARG A 190 -16.34 3.51 7.47
CA ARG A 190 -15.38 3.60 6.36
C ARG A 190 -14.30 2.51 6.45
N VAL A 191 -14.78 1.27 6.37
CA VAL A 191 -13.94 0.08 6.54
C VAL A 191 -13.77 -0.61 5.20
N GLY A 192 -12.54 -0.78 4.75
CA GLY A 192 -12.21 -1.46 3.50
C GLY A 192 -11.12 -2.50 3.66
N GLY A 193 -11.18 -3.57 2.91
CA GLY A 193 -10.17 -4.62 3.02
C GLY A 193 -8.77 -4.16 2.63
N LEU A 194 -8.66 -3.23 1.68
CA LEU A 194 -7.40 -2.61 1.26
C LEU A 194 -7.25 -1.19 1.83
N THR A 195 -8.25 -0.33 1.60
CA THR A 195 -8.24 1.05 2.12
C THR A 195 -9.61 1.45 2.68
N GLY A 196 -9.62 2.14 3.82
CA GLY A 196 -10.84 2.63 4.45
C GLY A 196 -11.53 3.70 3.62
N ASP A 197 -10.78 4.63 3.10
CA ASP A 197 -11.29 5.78 2.34
C ASP A 197 -10.39 6.08 1.14
N ASN A 198 -10.95 6.19 -0.05
CA ASN A 198 -10.30 6.67 -1.26
C ASN A 198 -10.92 8.01 -1.63
N TRP A 199 -10.22 9.07 -1.26
CA TRP A 199 -10.78 10.42 -1.25
C TRP A 199 -10.04 11.34 -2.21
N TYR A 200 -10.76 12.27 -2.81
CA TYR A 200 -10.23 13.31 -3.67
C TYR A 200 -9.98 12.84 -5.10
N TYR A 201 -9.97 13.77 -6.05
CA TYR A 201 -9.76 13.48 -7.47
C TYR A 201 -8.40 12.85 -7.82
N ARG A 202 -7.48 12.82 -6.87
CA ARG A 202 -6.17 12.15 -6.97
C ARG A 202 -6.14 10.79 -6.31
N GLY A 203 -7.16 10.44 -5.53
CA GLY A 203 -7.28 9.12 -4.92
C GLY A 203 -7.45 8.04 -5.99
N ILE A 204 -6.43 7.27 -6.21
CA ILE A 204 -6.40 6.18 -7.20
C ILE A 204 -6.14 4.87 -6.46
N VAL A 205 -7.03 3.91 -6.67
CA VAL A 205 -6.81 2.50 -6.35
C VAL A 205 -6.82 1.73 -7.66
N SER A 206 -5.70 1.13 -8.04
CA SER A 206 -5.61 0.41 -9.32
C SER A 206 -4.82 -0.88 -9.21
N ASN A 207 -5.20 -1.88 -10.01
CA ASN A 207 -4.49 -3.17 -10.08
C ASN A 207 -4.24 -3.76 -8.69
N SER A 208 -5.25 -3.72 -7.82
CA SER A 208 -5.09 -4.05 -6.41
C SER A 208 -6.22 -4.96 -5.93
N TYR A 209 -6.00 -5.71 -4.86
CA TYR A 209 -7.05 -6.58 -4.37
C TYR A 209 -7.05 -6.79 -2.85
N SER A 210 -8.15 -7.38 -2.35
CA SER A 210 -8.26 -7.79 -0.94
C SER A 210 -8.89 -9.17 -0.84
N THR A 211 -8.31 -10.01 0.00
CA THR A 211 -8.81 -11.37 0.31
C THR A 211 -9.22 -11.54 1.76
N GLY A 212 -8.80 -10.65 2.64
CA GLY A 212 -9.09 -10.71 4.06
C GLY A 212 -10.56 -10.41 4.40
N SER A 213 -11.00 -10.86 5.57
CA SER A 213 -12.34 -10.57 6.07
C SER A 213 -12.47 -9.10 6.49
N VAL A 214 -13.63 -8.50 6.20
CA VAL A 214 -13.90 -7.09 6.54
C VAL A 214 -15.18 -7.02 7.37
N SER A 215 -15.11 -6.38 8.54
CA SER A 215 -16.27 -6.16 9.39
C SER A 215 -16.37 -4.71 9.87
N GLY A 216 -17.58 -4.18 9.92
CA GLY A 216 -17.82 -2.82 10.39
C GLY A 216 -19.30 -2.52 10.60
N VAL A 217 -19.63 -1.29 10.92
CA VAL A 217 -21.03 -0.86 11.11
C VAL A 217 -21.55 -0.18 9.86
N THR A 218 -20.83 0.79 9.34
CA THR A 218 -21.30 1.63 8.23
C THR A 218 -20.21 1.85 7.19
N ARG A 219 -20.57 1.86 5.90
CA ARG A 219 -19.67 2.07 4.74
C ARG A 219 -18.55 1.03 4.72
N VAL A 220 -18.96 -0.22 4.59
CA VAL A 220 -18.06 -1.37 4.62
C VAL A 220 -17.93 -1.95 3.22
N GLY A 221 -16.73 -2.00 2.68
CA GLY A 221 -16.44 -2.57 1.36
C GLY A 221 -15.36 -3.64 1.41
N GLY A 222 -15.49 -4.66 0.60
CA GLY A 222 -14.49 -5.73 0.53
C GLY A 222 -13.10 -5.23 0.13
N LEU A 223 -13.04 -4.16 -0.71
CA LEU A 223 -11.81 -3.49 -1.11
C LEU A 223 -11.69 -2.09 -0.51
N VAL A 224 -12.72 -1.26 -0.72
CA VAL A 224 -12.73 0.17 -0.35
C VAL A 224 -13.98 0.48 0.46
N GLY A 225 -13.83 1.06 1.65
CA GLY A 225 -14.96 1.47 2.49
C GLY A 225 -15.75 2.61 1.84
N VAL A 226 -15.08 3.67 1.47
CA VAL A 226 -15.64 4.85 0.77
C VAL A 226 -14.78 5.23 -0.42
N ASN A 227 -15.39 5.43 -1.59
CA ASN A 227 -14.77 6.04 -2.75
C ASN A 227 -15.45 7.38 -3.04
N TYR A 228 -14.80 8.48 -2.64
CA TYR A 228 -15.36 9.82 -2.75
C TYR A 228 -14.48 10.71 -3.64
N TYR A 229 -14.94 10.96 -4.87
CA TYR A 229 -14.21 11.63 -5.95
C TYR A 229 -12.95 10.90 -6.45
N GLY A 230 -12.62 9.72 -5.93
CA GLY A 230 -11.46 8.93 -6.35
C GLY A 230 -11.79 7.95 -7.49
N ASN A 231 -10.79 7.25 -7.97
CA ASN A 231 -10.93 6.22 -8.99
C ASN A 231 -10.55 4.84 -8.44
N VAL A 232 -11.36 3.83 -8.75
CA VAL A 232 -11.04 2.41 -8.49
C VAL A 232 -11.09 1.67 -9.82
N THR A 233 -9.98 1.06 -10.23
CA THR A 233 -9.89 0.40 -11.53
C THR A 233 -9.12 -0.90 -11.47
N HIS A 234 -9.51 -1.90 -12.30
CA HIS A 234 -8.81 -3.18 -12.46
C HIS A 234 -8.46 -3.84 -11.13
N SER A 235 -9.42 -3.83 -10.21
CA SER A 235 -9.22 -4.25 -8.82
C SER A 235 -10.32 -5.22 -8.39
N TYR A 236 -10.07 -6.02 -7.37
CA TYR A 236 -11.09 -6.95 -6.92
C TYR A 236 -11.05 -7.24 -5.40
N SER A 237 -12.11 -7.90 -4.91
CA SER A 237 -12.17 -8.44 -3.55
C SER A 237 -12.82 -9.81 -3.51
N THR A 238 -12.33 -10.67 -2.61
CA THR A 238 -12.89 -12.00 -2.36
C THR A 238 -13.19 -12.27 -0.89
N GLY A 239 -12.76 -11.39 0.01
CA GLY A 239 -12.95 -11.55 1.45
C GLY A 239 -14.41 -11.41 1.88
N ARG A 240 -14.78 -12.10 2.96
CA ARG A 240 -16.11 -11.98 3.57
C ARG A 240 -16.34 -10.56 4.08
N VAL A 241 -17.52 -9.99 3.78
CA VAL A 241 -17.88 -8.63 4.20
C VAL A 241 -19.10 -8.66 5.10
N THR A 242 -18.99 -8.07 6.30
CA THR A 242 -20.09 -7.97 7.27
C THR A 242 -20.29 -6.54 7.77
N GLY A 243 -21.52 -6.16 8.03
CA GLY A 243 -21.85 -4.83 8.54
C GLY A 243 -23.34 -4.56 8.59
N SER A 244 -23.75 -3.31 8.90
CA SER A 244 -25.14 -2.92 9.11
C SER A 244 -25.70 -2.04 7.98
N THR A 245 -24.97 -0.99 7.56
CA THR A 245 -25.46 -0.05 6.54
C THR A 245 -24.40 0.29 5.50
N GLN A 246 -24.80 0.50 4.26
CA GLN A 246 -23.90 0.83 3.14
C GLN A 246 -22.77 -0.18 3.00
N ILE A 247 -23.16 -1.43 2.76
CA ILE A 247 -22.22 -2.54 2.66
C ILE A 247 -22.16 -3.01 1.21
N GLY A 248 -20.96 -3.17 0.69
CA GLY A 248 -20.74 -3.64 -0.67
C GLY A 248 -19.67 -4.74 -0.74
N GLY A 249 -19.84 -5.69 -1.66
CA GLY A 249 -18.85 -6.71 -1.88
C GLY A 249 -17.49 -6.14 -2.28
N LEU A 250 -17.46 -5.03 -3.04
CA LEU A 250 -16.25 -4.29 -3.42
C LEU A 250 -16.15 -2.95 -2.71
N VAL A 251 -17.17 -2.09 -2.85
CA VAL A 251 -17.17 -0.70 -2.33
C VAL A 251 -18.42 -0.48 -1.47
N GLY A 252 -18.24 0.02 -0.24
CA GLY A 252 -19.32 0.29 0.69
C GLY A 252 -20.14 1.52 0.31
N TYR A 253 -19.50 2.62 0.00
CA TYR A 253 -20.12 3.86 -0.46
C TYR A 253 -19.32 4.48 -1.60
N ASN A 254 -20.02 4.92 -2.68
CA ASN A 254 -19.35 5.45 -3.87
C ASN A 254 -20.07 6.67 -4.43
N THR A 255 -19.31 7.69 -4.79
CA THR A 255 -19.79 8.88 -5.52
C THR A 255 -18.95 9.15 -6.77
N ALA A 256 -18.10 8.21 -7.17
CA ALA A 256 -17.08 8.43 -8.19
C ALA A 256 -16.94 7.24 -9.14
N THR A 257 -15.80 7.10 -9.81
CA THR A 257 -15.61 6.05 -10.80
C THR A 257 -15.13 4.74 -10.16
N VAL A 258 -15.85 3.65 -10.47
CA VAL A 258 -15.39 2.28 -10.25
C VAL A 258 -15.56 1.53 -11.58
N SER A 259 -14.46 1.15 -12.20
CA SER A 259 -14.49 0.51 -13.53
C SER A 259 -13.61 -0.74 -13.58
N ASN A 260 -14.01 -1.69 -14.44
CA ASN A 260 -13.26 -2.93 -14.68
C ASN A 260 -12.85 -3.63 -13.38
N SER A 261 -13.70 -3.60 -12.36
CA SER A 261 -13.41 -4.09 -11.02
C SER A 261 -14.52 -5.03 -10.55
N PHE A 262 -14.16 -6.03 -9.76
CA PHE A 262 -15.03 -7.16 -9.47
C PHE A 262 -15.04 -7.52 -7.98
N TRP A 263 -16.07 -8.23 -7.55
CA TRP A 263 -16.07 -8.94 -6.28
C TRP A 263 -16.67 -10.34 -6.44
N ASP A 264 -16.21 -11.26 -5.63
CA ASP A 264 -16.78 -12.60 -5.56
C ASP A 264 -18.04 -12.58 -4.69
N VAL A 265 -19.20 -12.84 -5.30
CA VAL A 265 -20.50 -12.78 -4.60
C VAL A 265 -20.67 -13.94 -3.60
N GLU A 266 -20.03 -15.08 -3.86
CA GLU A 266 -20.16 -16.28 -3.06
C GLU A 266 -19.31 -16.18 -1.79
N THR A 267 -18.03 -15.81 -1.92
CA THR A 267 -17.12 -15.72 -0.79
C THR A 267 -17.36 -14.46 0.06
N SER A 268 -17.69 -13.34 -0.56
CA SER A 268 -18.01 -12.11 0.19
C SER A 268 -19.33 -12.19 0.95
N GLY A 269 -20.24 -13.06 0.54
CA GLY A 269 -21.61 -13.13 1.04
C GLY A 269 -22.43 -11.89 0.70
N ARG A 270 -22.07 -11.15 -0.39
CA ARG A 270 -22.73 -9.92 -0.83
C ARG A 270 -23.16 -9.99 -2.29
N SER A 271 -24.45 -9.82 -2.51
CA SER A 271 -25.04 -9.75 -3.85
C SER A 271 -24.97 -8.34 -4.46
N ASN A 272 -24.59 -7.32 -3.68
CA ASN A 272 -24.54 -5.92 -4.07
C ASN A 272 -23.26 -5.21 -3.68
N SER A 273 -22.96 -4.12 -4.36
CA SER A 273 -21.87 -3.18 -4.07
C SER A 273 -22.24 -1.81 -4.68
N GLN A 274 -21.67 -0.74 -4.14
CA GLN A 274 -21.87 0.62 -4.68
C GLN A 274 -21.02 0.90 -5.94
N GLY A 275 -20.28 -0.11 -6.41
CA GLY A 275 -19.49 -0.04 -7.65
C GLY A 275 -18.84 -1.38 -7.95
N GLY A 276 -18.40 -1.56 -9.20
CA GLY A 276 -17.88 -2.82 -9.71
C GLY A 276 -18.96 -3.78 -10.19
N THR A 277 -18.57 -5.02 -10.48
CA THR A 277 -19.45 -6.08 -10.97
C THR A 277 -19.26 -7.36 -10.15
N GLY A 278 -20.37 -7.89 -9.60
CA GLY A 278 -20.37 -9.18 -8.90
C GLY A 278 -20.16 -10.33 -9.86
N LYS A 279 -19.34 -11.28 -9.46
CA LYS A 279 -19.00 -12.49 -10.19
C LYS A 279 -19.06 -13.70 -9.26
N THR A 280 -19.41 -14.85 -9.77
CA THR A 280 -19.26 -16.12 -9.04
C THR A 280 -17.80 -16.47 -8.88
N THR A 281 -17.48 -17.35 -7.93
CA THR A 281 -16.12 -17.85 -7.73
C THR A 281 -15.55 -18.48 -9.03
N THR A 282 -16.38 -19.19 -9.78
CA THR A 282 -15.98 -19.77 -11.06
C THR A 282 -15.64 -18.70 -12.10
N GLU A 283 -16.45 -17.68 -12.24
CA GLU A 283 -16.16 -16.55 -13.14
C GLU A 283 -14.91 -15.77 -12.70
N MET A 284 -14.69 -15.59 -11.40
CA MET A 284 -13.51 -14.92 -10.85
C MET A 284 -12.21 -15.71 -11.05
N LYS A 285 -12.30 -16.98 -11.42
CA LYS A 285 -11.16 -17.83 -11.75
C LYS A 285 -11.02 -18.07 -13.26
N SER A 286 -11.75 -17.33 -14.09
CA SER A 286 -11.68 -17.43 -15.53
C SER A 286 -11.09 -16.17 -16.17
N MET A 287 -10.09 -16.38 -17.03
CA MET A 287 -9.44 -15.31 -17.80
C MET A 287 -10.45 -14.52 -18.65
N ALA A 288 -11.54 -15.17 -19.11
CA ALA A 288 -12.56 -14.50 -19.89
C ALA A 288 -13.19 -13.29 -19.18
N THR A 289 -13.33 -13.34 -17.86
CA THR A 289 -13.83 -12.22 -17.05
C THR A 289 -12.91 -11.00 -17.14
N PHE A 290 -11.63 -11.22 -17.06
CA PHE A 290 -10.63 -10.16 -16.97
C PHE A 290 -10.23 -9.60 -18.33
N SER A 291 -10.13 -10.47 -19.35
CA SER A 291 -9.87 -10.04 -20.74
C SER A 291 -11.01 -9.19 -21.29
N GLY A 292 -12.26 -9.54 -20.99
CA GLY A 292 -13.43 -8.73 -21.32
C GLY A 292 -13.41 -7.33 -20.69
N ALA A 293 -12.78 -7.18 -19.56
CA ALA A 293 -12.58 -5.92 -18.86
C ALA A 293 -11.20 -5.26 -19.16
N ARG A 294 -10.48 -5.75 -20.15
CA ARG A 294 -9.18 -5.22 -20.61
C ARG A 294 -8.11 -5.17 -19.54
N TRP A 295 -8.09 -6.15 -18.65
CA TRP A 295 -6.99 -6.30 -17.70
C TRP A 295 -5.70 -6.68 -18.44
N ASN A 296 -4.58 -6.13 -18.02
CA ASN A 296 -3.26 -6.58 -18.46
C ASN A 296 -2.93 -7.88 -17.73
N ALA A 297 -3.45 -9.00 -18.24
CA ALA A 297 -3.40 -10.30 -17.59
C ALA A 297 -2.96 -11.42 -18.55
N SER A 298 -2.29 -12.43 -18.00
CA SER A 298 -1.82 -13.62 -18.72
C SER A 298 -2.25 -14.89 -18.01
N VAL A 299 -2.60 -15.91 -18.79
CA VAL A 299 -2.78 -17.28 -18.26
C VAL A 299 -1.42 -17.94 -18.10
N VAL A 300 -1.19 -18.54 -16.95
CA VAL A 300 0.02 -19.31 -16.64
C VAL A 300 -0.34 -20.73 -16.22
N VAL A 301 0.61 -21.65 -16.35
CA VAL A 301 0.36 -23.08 -16.09
C VAL A 301 0.31 -23.43 -14.60
N ASN A 302 1.00 -22.66 -13.79
CA ASN A 302 0.98 -22.75 -12.32
C ASN A 302 1.43 -21.40 -11.74
N PRO A 303 1.26 -21.14 -10.45
CA PRO A 303 1.63 -19.87 -9.83
C PRO A 303 3.13 -19.52 -9.91
N ASP A 304 4.01 -20.49 -10.06
CA ASP A 304 5.47 -20.26 -10.16
C ASP A 304 5.91 -19.87 -11.57
N ALA A 305 5.12 -20.21 -12.59
CA ALA A 305 5.37 -19.88 -14.01
C ALA A 305 4.87 -18.48 -14.36
N ARG A 306 5.25 -17.46 -13.60
CA ARG A 306 4.78 -16.08 -13.77
C ARG A 306 5.23 -15.47 -15.08
N ASN A 307 4.36 -14.65 -15.66
CA ASN A 307 4.68 -13.80 -16.79
C ASN A 307 4.87 -12.36 -16.32
N PRO A 308 6.11 -11.87 -16.21
CA PRO A 308 6.39 -10.52 -15.71
C PRO A 308 6.01 -9.40 -16.70
N ASP A 309 5.74 -9.74 -17.98
CA ASP A 309 5.31 -8.78 -18.99
C ASP A 309 3.85 -8.32 -18.78
N HIS A 310 3.14 -8.96 -17.85
CA HIS A 310 1.77 -8.63 -17.49
C HIS A 310 1.67 -8.25 -16.01
N ILE A 311 0.73 -7.38 -15.69
CA ILE A 311 0.47 -6.99 -14.29
C ILE A 311 -0.11 -8.18 -13.52
N TRP A 312 -1.02 -8.91 -14.17
CA TRP A 312 -1.76 -10.00 -13.57
C TRP A 312 -1.44 -11.34 -14.20
N ASN A 313 -1.42 -12.37 -13.38
CA ASN A 313 -1.37 -13.76 -13.81
C ASN A 313 -2.58 -14.52 -13.26
N ILE A 314 -3.01 -15.54 -13.96
CA ILE A 314 -4.09 -16.44 -13.52
C ILE A 314 -3.80 -17.87 -13.97
N VAL A 315 -4.04 -18.83 -13.09
CA VAL A 315 -4.13 -20.24 -13.48
C VAL A 315 -5.59 -20.54 -13.75
N GLU A 316 -5.95 -20.71 -15.02
CA GLU A 316 -7.34 -20.81 -15.49
C GLU A 316 -8.13 -21.88 -14.72
N GLY A 317 -9.27 -21.49 -14.17
CA GLY A 317 -10.17 -22.32 -13.37
C GLY A 317 -9.65 -22.68 -11.97
N VAL A 318 -8.44 -22.29 -11.60
CA VAL A 318 -7.77 -22.69 -10.33
C VAL A 318 -7.61 -21.50 -9.39
N THR A 319 -6.93 -20.44 -9.82
CA THR A 319 -6.63 -19.28 -8.97
C THR A 319 -7.49 -18.08 -9.32
N TYR A 320 -7.65 -17.16 -8.36
CA TYR A 320 -7.95 -15.77 -8.69
C TYR A 320 -6.74 -15.14 -9.40
N PRO A 321 -6.89 -13.99 -10.08
CA PRO A 321 -5.73 -13.25 -10.57
C PRO A 321 -4.78 -12.87 -9.43
N PHE A 322 -3.50 -13.01 -9.68
CA PHE A 322 -2.45 -12.58 -8.76
C PHE A 322 -1.44 -11.70 -9.48
N LEU A 323 -0.80 -10.82 -8.73
CA LEU A 323 0.17 -9.87 -9.28
C LEU A 323 1.45 -10.60 -9.70
N SER A 324 2.02 -10.22 -10.83
CA SER A 324 3.21 -10.90 -11.40
C SER A 324 4.44 -10.84 -10.50
N TRP A 325 4.58 -9.80 -9.69
CA TRP A 325 5.67 -9.63 -8.74
C TRP A 325 5.46 -10.39 -7.41
N GLN A 326 4.21 -10.79 -7.12
CA GLN A 326 3.83 -11.40 -5.85
C GLN A 326 4.54 -12.74 -5.64
N SER A 327 5.11 -12.99 -4.46
CA SER A 327 5.53 -14.31 -4.03
C SER A 327 4.30 -15.20 -3.82
N VAL A 328 4.25 -16.35 -4.47
CA VAL A 328 3.19 -17.33 -4.28
C VAL A 328 3.83 -18.48 -3.51
N SER A 329 3.52 -18.54 -2.22
CA SER A 329 3.87 -19.67 -1.34
C SER A 329 2.79 -20.73 -1.40
#